data_8190b1b85c5029397eb6dec1f7e05390
#
_entry.id   8190b1b85c5029397eb6dec1f7e05390
#
_cell.length_a   1.000
_cell.length_b   1.000
_cell.length_c   1.000
_cell.angle_alpha   90.00
_cell.angle_beta   90.00
_cell.angle_gamma   90.00
#
_symmetry.space_group_name_H-M   'P 1'
#
loop_
_entity.id
_entity.type
_entity.pdbx_description
1 polymer ?
#
loop_
_entity_poly.entity_id
_entity_poly.type
_entity_poly.pdbx_seq_one_letter_code
_entity_poly.pdbx_strand_id
1 'polypeptide(L)'
;DNVVVYLTVLTDMTTLNTQTTRGPKQRREREKEALRQVILDAARELFVNEGYENVSMRRIADKIEYSPTTIYLYFEDKAALLFAVCEETFAKLAKRMESISRKSTDPVETLKRGCRAYVEFGLKYPNHYRVTFINHPDLHLGRENYLREGSMGMKCYSQLRANVEECIKQKRFRHGDLEALTQLMWAGGHGVASLLITKPDFPWVNKDKLIDLMIDVLIDGLKA
;
A
#
# COMPACT_ATOMS: atom_id res chain seq x y z
N ASP A 1 -15.10 7.21 66.31
CA ASP A 1 -15.22 7.85 64.97
C ASP A 1 -14.04 7.60 64.02
N ASN A 2 -13.25 6.51 64.28
CA ASN A 2 -12.06 6.21 63.48
C ASN A 2 -12.14 4.88 62.69
N VAL A 3 -13.34 4.31 62.52
CA VAL A 3 -13.52 3.02 61.85
C VAL A 3 -14.06 3.16 60.40
N VAL A 4 -14.63 4.31 60.06
CA VAL A 4 -15.23 4.54 58.72
C VAL A 4 -14.20 4.94 57.66
N VAL A 5 -13.03 5.47 58.05
CA VAL A 5 -11.99 5.93 57.09
C VAL A 5 -11.13 4.77 56.56
N TYR A 6 -11.09 3.62 57.23
CA TYR A 6 -10.27 2.48 56.78
C TYR A 6 -10.94 1.56 55.74
N LEU A 7 -12.25 1.70 55.51
CA LEU A 7 -12.99 0.86 54.56
C LEU A 7 -13.06 1.49 53.14
N THR A 8 -12.76 2.78 52.98
CA THR A 8 -12.80 3.45 51.66
C THR A 8 -11.48 3.35 50.90
N VAL A 9 -10.38 2.99 51.56
CA VAL A 9 -9.04 2.87 50.91
C VAL A 9 -8.77 1.46 50.36
N LEU A 10 -9.54 0.46 50.75
CA LEU A 10 -9.38 -0.92 50.30
C LEU A 10 -10.19 -1.29 49.05
N THR A 11 -11.09 -0.39 48.60
CA THR A 11 -11.91 -0.63 47.39
C THR A 11 -11.27 -0.08 46.11
N ASP A 12 -10.25 0.78 46.21
CA ASP A 12 -9.59 1.40 45.07
C ASP A 12 -8.29 0.70 44.59
N MET A 13 -7.89 -0.38 45.30
CA MET A 13 -6.68 -1.14 44.90
C MET A 13 -6.97 -2.42 44.11
N THR A 14 -8.22 -2.71 43.72
CA THR A 14 -8.60 -3.93 42.99
C THR A 14 -8.83 -3.67 41.48
N THR A 15 -8.67 -2.45 41.00
CA THR A 15 -8.90 -2.10 39.57
C THR A 15 -7.65 -1.76 38.76
N LEU A 16 -6.46 -2.02 39.28
CA LEU A 16 -5.20 -1.81 38.56
C LEU A 16 -4.40 -3.11 38.50
N ASN A 17 -4.82 -4.08 37.74
CA ASN A 17 -3.95 -5.02 37.03
C ASN A 17 -4.72 -6.03 36.15
N THR A 18 -5.46 -5.57 35.16
CA THR A 18 -5.76 -6.41 34.00
C THR A 18 -4.74 -6.10 32.90
N GLN A 19 -3.47 -6.32 33.16
CA GLN A 19 -2.56 -6.76 32.11
C GLN A 19 -3.08 -8.14 31.69
N THR A 20 -3.91 -8.18 30.65
CA THR A 20 -4.26 -9.39 29.94
C THR A 20 -2.95 -10.07 29.54
N THR A 21 -2.51 -11.06 30.30
CA THR A 21 -1.43 -11.97 29.94
C THR A 21 -1.88 -12.67 28.67
N ARG A 22 -1.44 -12.11 27.53
CA ARG A 22 -1.70 -12.66 26.20
C ARG A 22 -1.14 -14.07 26.19
N GLY A 23 -2.02 -15.08 26.06
CA GLY A 23 -1.66 -16.50 26.23
C GLY A 23 -0.58 -16.96 25.23
N PRO A 24 0.07 -18.12 25.45
CA PRO A 24 1.15 -18.65 24.60
C PRO A 24 0.80 -18.72 23.11
N LYS A 25 -0.47 -18.96 22.78
CA LYS A 25 -0.98 -18.97 21.41
C LYS A 25 -0.86 -17.59 20.74
N GLN A 26 -1.27 -16.53 21.41
CA GLN A 26 -1.18 -15.16 20.89
C GLN A 26 0.26 -14.68 20.75
N ARG A 27 1.16 -15.16 21.60
CA ARG A 27 2.59 -14.89 21.47
C ARG A 27 3.16 -15.55 20.23
N ARG A 28 2.88 -16.83 19.99
CA ARG A 28 3.31 -17.58 18.80
C ARG A 28 2.80 -16.95 17.50
N GLU A 29 1.54 -16.50 17.45
CA GLU A 29 0.99 -15.82 16.28
C GLU A 29 1.70 -14.50 15.99
N ARG A 30 2.05 -13.73 17.02
CA ARG A 30 2.82 -12.48 16.85
C ARG A 30 4.25 -12.76 16.37
N GLU A 31 4.92 -13.76 16.94
CA GLU A 31 6.26 -14.17 16.51
C GLU A 31 6.23 -14.66 15.06
N LYS A 32 5.21 -15.41 14.67
CA LYS A 32 4.98 -15.85 13.29
C LYS A 32 4.78 -14.65 12.35
N GLU A 33 3.92 -13.71 12.69
CA GLU A 33 3.68 -12.53 11.86
C GLU A 33 4.91 -11.61 11.79
N ALA A 34 5.67 -11.47 12.89
CA ALA A 34 6.91 -10.71 12.90
C ALA A 34 7.96 -11.31 11.94
N LEU A 35 8.13 -12.64 11.96
CA LEU A 35 9.06 -13.31 11.04
C LEU A 35 8.55 -13.24 9.58
N ARG A 36 7.24 -13.35 9.37
CA ARG A 36 6.66 -13.15 8.03
C ARG A 36 7.01 -11.77 7.47
N GLN A 37 6.93 -10.72 8.29
CA GLN A 37 7.28 -9.37 7.90
C GLN A 37 8.78 -9.23 7.59
N VAL A 38 9.65 -9.82 8.40
CA VAL A 38 11.11 -9.84 8.14
C VAL A 38 11.42 -10.48 6.78
N ILE A 39 10.75 -11.59 6.44
CA ILE A 39 10.91 -12.25 5.15
C ILE A 39 10.46 -11.34 4.00
N LEU A 40 9.31 -10.67 4.13
CA LEU A 40 8.78 -9.75 3.11
C LEU A 40 9.70 -8.54 2.88
N ASP A 41 10.25 -7.97 3.94
CA ASP A 41 11.14 -6.82 3.86
C ASP A 41 12.47 -7.20 3.19
N ALA A 42 13.05 -8.34 3.56
CA ALA A 42 14.26 -8.87 2.94
C ALA A 42 14.05 -9.21 1.44
N ALA A 43 12.93 -9.86 1.12
CA ALA A 43 12.58 -10.17 -0.26
C ALA A 43 12.41 -8.92 -1.11
N ARG A 44 11.69 -7.91 -0.59
CA ARG A 44 11.49 -6.63 -1.28
C ARG A 44 12.81 -5.94 -1.59
N GLU A 45 13.69 -5.87 -0.60
CA GLU A 45 15.00 -5.25 -0.78
C GLU A 45 15.83 -5.98 -1.85
N LEU A 46 15.89 -7.30 -1.78
CA LEU A 46 16.62 -8.12 -2.75
C LEU A 46 16.03 -8.00 -4.16
N PHE A 47 14.71 -8.06 -4.31
CA PHE A 47 14.06 -7.89 -5.61
C PHE A 47 14.32 -6.53 -6.24
N VAL A 48 14.46 -5.47 -5.43
CA VAL A 48 14.80 -4.13 -5.93
C VAL A 48 16.24 -4.05 -6.38
N ASN A 49 17.16 -4.61 -5.60
CA ASN A 49 18.59 -4.42 -5.81
C ASN A 49 19.19 -5.41 -6.80
N GLU A 50 18.73 -6.64 -6.78
CA GLU A 50 19.30 -7.76 -7.58
C GLU A 50 18.37 -8.19 -8.72
N GLY A 51 17.10 -7.76 -8.73
CA GLY A 51 16.06 -8.21 -9.65
C GLY A 51 15.47 -9.56 -9.28
N TYR A 52 14.20 -9.79 -9.68
CA TYR A 52 13.47 -11.01 -9.31
C TYR A 52 14.20 -12.29 -9.76
N GLU A 53 14.73 -12.32 -10.99
CA GLU A 53 15.35 -13.51 -11.56
C GLU A 53 16.60 -13.97 -10.79
N ASN A 54 17.38 -13.03 -10.28
CA ASN A 54 18.64 -13.30 -9.60
C ASN A 54 18.48 -13.65 -8.12
N VAL A 55 17.28 -13.50 -7.57
CA VAL A 55 16.99 -13.79 -6.15
C VAL A 55 16.40 -15.20 -6.02
N SER A 56 16.94 -15.98 -5.08
CA SER A 56 16.39 -17.29 -4.69
C SER A 56 15.84 -17.28 -3.27
N MET A 57 14.97 -18.24 -2.94
CA MET A 57 14.48 -18.45 -1.56
C MET A 57 15.65 -18.63 -0.56
N ARG A 58 16.72 -19.33 -1.00
CA ARG A 58 17.94 -19.49 -0.21
C ARG A 58 18.63 -18.14 0.05
N ARG A 59 18.77 -17.30 -0.99
CA ARG A 59 19.37 -15.97 -0.85
C ARG A 59 18.62 -15.10 0.16
N ILE A 60 17.27 -15.20 0.18
CA ILE A 60 16.42 -14.49 1.15
C ILE A 60 16.66 -15.02 2.57
N ALA A 61 16.72 -16.36 2.72
CA ALA A 61 16.98 -17.02 3.99
C ALA A 61 18.34 -16.61 4.57
N ASP A 62 19.39 -16.66 3.74
CA ASP A 62 20.76 -16.26 4.12
C ASP A 62 20.80 -14.79 4.59
N LYS A 63 20.04 -13.88 3.94
CA LYS A 63 19.99 -12.46 4.31
C LYS A 63 19.43 -12.22 5.71
N ILE A 64 18.48 -13.05 6.14
CA ILE A 64 17.83 -12.91 7.45
C ILE A 64 18.33 -13.92 8.48
N GLU A 65 19.40 -14.67 8.16
CA GLU A 65 20.04 -15.66 9.02
C GLU A 65 19.11 -16.82 9.46
N TYR A 66 18.23 -17.25 8.52
CA TYR A 66 17.34 -18.39 8.70
C TYR A 66 17.63 -19.50 7.69
N SER A 67 17.07 -20.70 7.94
CA SER A 67 17.14 -21.78 6.97
C SER A 67 16.14 -21.56 5.81
N PRO A 68 16.43 -22.00 4.58
CA PRO A 68 15.46 -21.98 3.47
C PRO A 68 14.15 -22.69 3.83
N THR A 69 14.23 -23.79 4.59
CA THR A 69 13.05 -24.53 5.07
C THR A 69 12.12 -23.62 5.89
N THR A 70 12.69 -22.71 6.67
CA THR A 70 11.89 -21.74 7.45
C THR A 70 11.10 -20.83 6.53
N ILE A 71 11.68 -20.35 5.41
CA ILE A 71 10.97 -19.49 4.47
C ILE A 71 9.80 -20.22 3.82
N TYR A 72 10.00 -21.50 3.45
CA TYR A 72 8.96 -22.34 2.85
C TYR A 72 7.78 -22.64 3.79
N LEU A 73 7.92 -22.46 5.11
CA LEU A 73 6.79 -22.50 6.05
C LEU A 73 5.82 -21.31 5.91
N TYR A 74 6.26 -20.23 5.28
CA TYR A 74 5.48 -18.99 5.10
C TYR A 74 5.03 -18.77 3.66
N PHE A 75 5.85 -19.17 2.68
CA PHE A 75 5.61 -18.93 1.26
C PHE A 75 5.96 -20.19 0.46
N GLU A 76 5.03 -20.66 -0.33
CA GLU A 76 5.16 -21.87 -1.12
C GLU A 76 6.35 -21.80 -2.11
N ASP A 77 6.49 -20.63 -2.75
CA ASP A 77 7.54 -20.38 -3.72
C ASP A 77 7.90 -18.87 -3.79
N LYS A 78 8.82 -18.53 -4.69
CA LYS A 78 9.27 -17.18 -4.94
C LYS A 78 8.15 -16.30 -5.53
N ALA A 79 7.27 -16.85 -6.34
CA ALA A 79 6.15 -16.13 -6.94
C ALA A 79 5.10 -15.76 -5.88
N ALA A 80 4.74 -16.70 -4.99
CA ALA A 80 3.86 -16.44 -3.85
C ALA A 80 4.42 -15.36 -2.93
N LEU A 81 5.74 -15.33 -2.71
CA LEU A 81 6.41 -14.30 -1.94
C LEU A 81 6.36 -12.94 -2.64
N LEU A 82 6.63 -12.87 -3.95
CA LEU A 82 6.50 -11.65 -4.74
C LEU A 82 5.06 -11.10 -4.69
N PHE A 83 4.07 -11.98 -4.89
CA PHE A 83 2.66 -11.61 -4.79
C PHE A 83 2.34 -10.98 -3.43
N ALA A 84 2.79 -11.59 -2.34
CA ALA A 84 2.58 -11.05 -0.98
C ALA A 84 3.25 -9.69 -0.77
N VAL A 85 4.44 -9.46 -1.34
CA VAL A 85 5.12 -8.14 -1.33
C VAL A 85 4.28 -7.08 -2.07
N CYS A 86 3.71 -7.43 -3.22
CA CYS A 86 2.84 -6.53 -3.99
C CYS A 86 1.54 -6.23 -3.23
N GLU A 87 0.89 -7.26 -2.69
CA GLU A 87 -0.35 -7.12 -1.91
C GLU A 87 -0.17 -6.22 -0.68
N GLU A 88 0.94 -6.36 0.05
CA GLU A 88 1.26 -5.47 1.16
C GLU A 88 1.39 -4.00 0.71
N THR A 89 2.03 -3.78 -0.43
CA THR A 89 2.20 -2.45 -1.03
C THR A 89 0.84 -1.84 -1.37
N PHE A 90 0.00 -2.58 -2.08
CA PHE A 90 -1.34 -2.14 -2.44
C PHE A 90 -2.25 -1.95 -1.22
N ALA A 91 -2.13 -2.78 -0.18
CA ALA A 91 -2.91 -2.61 1.05
C ALA A 91 -2.60 -1.28 1.75
N LYS A 92 -1.32 -0.88 1.80
CA LYS A 92 -0.92 0.43 2.35
C LYS A 92 -1.50 1.59 1.54
N LEU A 93 -1.46 1.49 0.21
CA LEU A 93 -2.03 2.49 -0.70
C LEU A 93 -3.56 2.57 -0.57
N ALA A 94 -4.26 1.43 -0.60
CA ALA A 94 -5.71 1.34 -0.47
C ALA A 94 -6.20 1.99 0.83
N LYS A 95 -5.54 1.72 1.95
CA LYS A 95 -5.86 2.33 3.25
C LYS A 95 -5.73 3.86 3.22
N ARG A 96 -4.70 4.38 2.56
CA ARG A 96 -4.51 5.84 2.40
C ARG A 96 -5.63 6.45 1.55
N MET A 97 -5.98 5.84 0.42
CA MET A 97 -7.05 6.30 -0.47
C MET A 97 -8.42 6.26 0.22
N GLU A 98 -8.73 5.20 0.94
CA GLU A 98 -9.96 5.08 1.73
C GLU A 98 -10.08 6.20 2.78
N SER A 99 -8.99 6.54 3.47
CA SER A 99 -8.96 7.65 4.42
C SER A 99 -9.24 9.01 3.76
N ILE A 100 -8.85 9.19 2.50
CA ILE A 100 -9.14 10.42 1.73
C ILE A 100 -10.62 10.49 1.37
N SER A 101 -11.17 9.39 0.83
CA SER A 101 -12.58 9.32 0.42
C SER A 101 -13.56 9.56 1.57
N ARG A 102 -13.19 9.16 2.80
CA ARG A 102 -14.03 9.40 3.98
C ARG A 102 -14.06 10.87 4.45
N LYS A 103 -13.10 11.69 4.02
CA LYS A 103 -12.91 13.07 4.51
C LYS A 103 -13.44 14.14 3.58
N SER A 104 -13.88 13.78 2.39
CA SER A 104 -14.36 14.73 1.38
C SER A 104 -15.68 14.26 0.77
N THR A 105 -16.60 15.18 0.57
CA THR A 105 -17.87 14.96 -0.14
C THR A 105 -17.81 15.45 -1.58
N ASP A 106 -16.81 16.26 -1.95
CA ASP A 106 -16.59 16.68 -3.34
C ASP A 106 -15.76 15.60 -4.07
N PRO A 107 -16.30 14.94 -5.11
CA PRO A 107 -15.63 13.87 -5.83
C PRO A 107 -14.37 14.37 -6.58
N VAL A 108 -14.38 15.61 -7.09
CA VAL A 108 -13.22 16.20 -7.78
C VAL A 108 -12.07 16.42 -6.79
N GLU A 109 -12.36 16.96 -5.62
CA GLU A 109 -11.36 17.14 -4.57
C GLU A 109 -10.84 15.81 -4.04
N THR A 110 -11.73 14.81 -3.89
CA THR A 110 -11.34 13.43 -3.53
C THR A 110 -10.39 12.84 -4.56
N LEU A 111 -10.69 13.03 -5.85
CA LEU A 111 -9.86 12.53 -6.95
C LEU A 111 -8.49 13.22 -6.98
N LYS A 112 -8.45 14.57 -6.85
CA LYS A 112 -7.20 15.34 -6.74
C LYS A 112 -6.31 14.84 -5.61
N ARG A 113 -6.87 14.70 -4.42
CA ARG A 113 -6.14 14.20 -3.23
C ARG A 113 -5.70 12.74 -3.43
N GLY A 114 -6.51 11.92 -4.05
CA GLY A 114 -6.18 10.53 -4.38
C GLY A 114 -5.00 10.43 -5.32
N CYS A 115 -4.98 11.20 -6.42
CA CYS A 115 -3.88 11.26 -7.38
C CYS A 115 -2.58 11.76 -6.72
N ARG A 116 -2.65 12.82 -5.93
CA ARG A 116 -1.49 13.31 -5.15
C ARG A 116 -0.98 12.24 -4.19
N ALA A 117 -1.88 11.61 -3.43
CA ALA A 117 -1.52 10.57 -2.46
C ALA A 117 -0.85 9.36 -3.13
N TYR A 118 -1.27 9.00 -4.35
CA TYR A 118 -0.63 7.94 -5.13
C TYR A 118 0.83 8.28 -5.48
N VAL A 119 1.08 9.48 -6.02
CA VAL A 119 2.44 9.91 -6.37
C VAL A 119 3.31 10.01 -5.10
N GLU A 120 2.82 10.67 -4.05
CA GLU A 120 3.53 10.81 -2.78
C GLU A 120 3.83 9.45 -2.12
N PHE A 121 2.92 8.47 -2.25
CA PHE A 121 3.15 7.11 -1.77
C PHE A 121 4.34 6.48 -2.50
N GLY A 122 4.39 6.59 -3.82
CA GLY A 122 5.51 6.09 -4.62
C GLY A 122 6.84 6.75 -4.21
N LEU A 123 6.86 8.07 -4.06
CA LEU A 123 8.06 8.82 -3.66
C LEU A 123 8.51 8.50 -2.23
N LYS A 124 7.57 8.25 -1.31
CA LYS A 124 7.86 7.88 0.07
C LYS A 124 8.36 6.43 0.21
N TYR A 125 7.86 5.54 -0.63
CA TYR A 125 8.18 4.12 -0.59
C TYR A 125 8.70 3.62 -1.94
N PRO A 126 9.86 4.15 -2.44
CA PRO A 126 10.33 3.88 -3.80
C PRO A 126 10.62 2.39 -4.03
N ASN A 127 11.10 1.66 -3.02
CA ASN A 127 11.36 0.23 -3.13
C ASN A 127 10.06 -0.59 -3.29
N HIS A 128 9.00 -0.24 -2.54
CA HIS A 128 7.68 -0.83 -2.74
C HIS A 128 7.17 -0.56 -4.16
N TYR A 129 7.29 0.70 -4.60
CA TYR A 129 6.83 1.11 -5.93
C TYR A 129 7.59 0.39 -7.06
N ARG A 130 8.92 0.27 -6.94
CA ARG A 130 9.75 -0.43 -7.92
C ARG A 130 9.34 -1.88 -8.09
N VAL A 131 9.21 -2.63 -7.00
CA VAL A 131 8.82 -4.05 -7.05
C VAL A 131 7.42 -4.23 -7.62
N THR A 132 6.48 -3.35 -7.26
CA THR A 132 5.07 -3.51 -7.61
C THR A 132 4.74 -3.01 -9.02
N PHE A 133 5.41 -1.95 -9.50
CA PHE A 133 5.02 -1.28 -10.74
C PHE A 133 6.13 -1.19 -11.80
N ILE A 134 7.41 -1.27 -11.41
CA ILE A 134 8.53 -1.04 -12.34
C ILE A 134 9.18 -2.37 -12.75
N ASN A 135 9.35 -3.32 -11.83
CA ASN A 135 10.07 -4.57 -12.06
C ASN A 135 9.19 -5.67 -12.70
N HIS A 136 8.08 -5.29 -13.34
CA HIS A 136 7.20 -6.17 -14.11
C HIS A 136 6.73 -7.41 -13.33
N PRO A 137 6.11 -7.27 -12.15
CA PRO A 137 5.65 -8.42 -11.36
C PRO A 137 4.62 -9.28 -12.10
N ASP A 138 3.84 -8.68 -13.02
CA ASP A 138 2.87 -9.35 -13.88
C ASP A 138 3.51 -10.44 -14.77
N LEU A 139 4.76 -10.25 -15.23
CA LEU A 139 5.49 -11.24 -16.00
C LEU A 139 5.86 -12.48 -15.17
N HIS A 140 6.05 -12.31 -13.86
CA HIS A 140 6.48 -13.37 -12.95
C HIS A 140 5.31 -14.04 -12.23
N LEU A 141 4.23 -13.29 -11.98
CA LEU A 141 3.05 -13.78 -11.25
C LEU A 141 2.00 -14.40 -12.18
N GLY A 142 2.09 -14.15 -13.49
CA GLY A 142 1.00 -14.41 -14.42
C GLY A 142 -0.13 -13.38 -14.28
N ARG A 143 -0.74 -13.03 -15.40
CA ARG A 143 -1.78 -12.01 -15.48
C ARG A 143 -2.98 -12.28 -14.56
N GLU A 144 -3.39 -13.53 -14.47
CA GLU A 144 -4.51 -13.98 -13.65
C GLU A 144 -4.29 -13.78 -12.15
N ASN A 145 -3.07 -13.93 -11.64
CA ASN A 145 -2.75 -13.70 -10.25
C ASN A 145 -2.58 -12.21 -9.94
N TYR A 146 -1.92 -11.46 -10.83
CA TYR A 146 -1.68 -10.03 -10.64
C TYR A 146 -2.98 -9.21 -10.69
N LEU A 147 -3.91 -9.55 -11.59
CA LEU A 147 -5.22 -8.91 -11.75
C LEU A 147 -6.36 -9.69 -11.08
N ARG A 148 -6.04 -10.60 -10.15
CA ARG A 148 -7.04 -11.43 -9.49
C ARG A 148 -8.10 -10.58 -8.81
N GLU A 149 -9.37 -10.94 -9.02
CA GLU A 149 -10.48 -10.35 -8.30
C GLU A 149 -10.29 -10.48 -6.78
N GLY A 150 -10.55 -9.41 -6.05
CA GLY A 150 -10.32 -9.32 -4.61
C GLY A 150 -8.88 -9.00 -4.19
N SER A 151 -7.92 -8.90 -5.14
CA SER A 151 -6.57 -8.42 -4.81
C SER A 151 -6.59 -6.95 -4.37
N MET A 152 -5.61 -6.55 -3.57
CA MET A 152 -5.47 -5.16 -3.12
C MET A 152 -5.16 -4.20 -4.27
N GLY A 153 -4.50 -4.67 -5.33
CA GLY A 153 -4.28 -3.91 -6.56
C GLY A 153 -5.61 -3.56 -7.23
N MET A 154 -6.48 -4.56 -7.44
CA MET A 154 -7.82 -4.33 -7.99
C MET A 154 -8.69 -3.48 -7.07
N LYS A 155 -8.54 -3.60 -5.75
CA LYS A 155 -9.22 -2.71 -4.80
C LYS A 155 -8.80 -1.24 -4.99
N CYS A 156 -7.51 -0.95 -5.15
CA CYS A 156 -7.03 0.41 -5.43
C CYS A 156 -7.61 0.96 -6.74
N TYR A 157 -7.59 0.15 -7.80
CA TYR A 157 -8.15 0.54 -9.10
C TYR A 157 -9.66 0.81 -9.02
N SER A 158 -10.41 -0.06 -8.35
CA SER A 158 -11.86 0.10 -8.16
C SER A 158 -12.21 1.37 -7.36
N GLN A 159 -11.39 1.76 -6.38
CA GLN A 159 -11.58 3.03 -5.67
C GLN A 159 -11.38 4.25 -6.58
N LEU A 160 -10.35 4.24 -7.43
CA LEU A 160 -10.13 5.28 -8.42
C LEU A 160 -11.32 5.37 -9.39
N ARG A 161 -11.75 4.22 -9.93
CA ARG A 161 -12.88 4.10 -10.86
C ARG A 161 -14.17 4.66 -10.26
N ALA A 162 -14.47 4.31 -9.01
CA ALA A 162 -15.65 4.82 -8.31
C ALA A 162 -15.62 6.34 -8.13
N ASN A 163 -14.45 6.93 -7.86
CA ASN A 163 -14.31 8.38 -7.76
C ASN A 163 -14.52 9.08 -9.12
N VAL A 164 -14.00 8.52 -10.21
CA VAL A 164 -14.24 9.05 -11.58
C VAL A 164 -15.72 8.94 -11.95
N GLU A 165 -16.33 7.80 -11.67
CA GLU A 165 -17.78 7.56 -11.90
C GLU A 165 -18.62 8.59 -11.16
N GLU A 166 -18.29 8.90 -9.92
CA GLU A 166 -19.01 9.90 -9.12
C GLU A 166 -18.85 11.31 -9.69
N CYS A 167 -17.66 11.66 -10.22
CA CYS A 167 -17.46 12.93 -10.93
C CYS A 167 -18.37 13.05 -12.18
N ILE A 168 -18.56 11.95 -12.92
CA ILE A 168 -19.45 11.91 -14.08
C ILE A 168 -20.92 12.02 -13.63
N LYS A 169 -21.34 11.24 -12.64
CA LYS A 169 -22.72 11.26 -12.09
C LYS A 169 -23.14 12.65 -11.60
N GLN A 170 -22.24 13.36 -10.94
CA GLN A 170 -22.46 14.72 -10.47
C GLN A 170 -22.24 15.79 -11.55
N LYS A 171 -22.07 15.39 -12.82
CA LYS A 171 -21.85 16.32 -13.95
C LYS A 171 -20.66 17.27 -13.76
N ARG A 172 -19.66 16.83 -13.00
CA ARG A 172 -18.39 17.57 -12.81
C ARG A 172 -17.44 17.29 -13.96
N PHE A 173 -17.53 16.09 -14.55
CA PHE A 173 -16.79 15.67 -15.73
C PHE A 173 -17.74 15.51 -16.91
N ARG A 174 -17.25 15.82 -18.11
CA ARG A 174 -17.96 15.53 -19.36
C ARG A 174 -18.25 14.04 -19.48
N HIS A 175 -19.35 13.70 -20.13
CA HIS A 175 -19.69 12.31 -20.41
C HIS A 175 -18.62 11.66 -21.28
N GLY A 176 -18.21 10.44 -20.94
CA GLY A 176 -17.17 9.70 -21.66
C GLY A 176 -17.07 8.26 -21.19
N ASP A 177 -16.17 7.51 -21.80
CA ASP A 177 -15.86 6.14 -21.40
C ASP A 177 -15.19 6.15 -20.02
N LEU A 178 -15.90 5.60 -19.04
CA LEU A 178 -15.46 5.54 -17.65
C LEU A 178 -14.10 4.84 -17.50
N GLU A 179 -13.87 3.75 -18.23
CA GLU A 179 -12.61 3.02 -18.16
C GLU A 179 -11.47 3.85 -18.75
N ALA A 180 -11.67 4.47 -19.90
CA ALA A 180 -10.66 5.33 -20.52
C ALA A 180 -10.28 6.50 -19.62
N LEU A 181 -11.27 7.17 -18.99
CA LEU A 181 -11.03 8.27 -18.07
C LEU A 181 -10.30 7.81 -16.80
N THR A 182 -10.66 6.65 -16.26
CA THR A 182 -10.00 6.06 -15.08
C THR A 182 -8.54 5.72 -15.39
N GLN A 183 -8.30 5.07 -16.53
CA GLN A 183 -6.95 4.71 -16.97
C GLN A 183 -6.09 5.94 -17.26
N LEU A 184 -6.66 6.99 -17.85
CA LEU A 184 -5.97 8.27 -18.07
C LEU A 184 -5.49 8.88 -16.75
N MET A 185 -6.35 8.94 -15.73
CA MET A 185 -6.00 9.45 -14.41
C MET A 185 -4.87 8.64 -13.77
N TRP A 186 -4.96 7.31 -13.87
CA TRP A 186 -3.90 6.44 -13.37
C TRP A 186 -2.59 6.62 -14.13
N ALA A 187 -2.64 6.63 -15.46
CA ALA A 187 -1.46 6.80 -16.32
C ALA A 187 -0.71 8.11 -16.04
N GLY A 188 -1.42 9.22 -15.83
CA GLY A 188 -0.82 10.50 -15.47
C GLY A 188 -0.06 10.44 -14.13
N GLY A 189 -0.71 9.96 -13.08
CA GLY A 189 -0.08 9.80 -11.77
C GLY A 189 1.08 8.80 -11.78
N HIS A 190 0.90 7.68 -12.49
CA HIS A 190 1.95 6.66 -12.64
C HIS A 190 3.16 7.21 -13.42
N GLY A 191 2.94 7.94 -14.50
CA GLY A 191 4.01 8.54 -15.29
C GLY A 191 4.90 9.47 -14.46
N VAL A 192 4.29 10.39 -13.71
CA VAL A 192 5.05 11.30 -12.82
C VAL A 192 5.78 10.52 -11.74
N ALA A 193 5.10 9.61 -11.03
CA ALA A 193 5.73 8.83 -9.95
C ALA A 193 6.90 7.98 -10.48
N SER A 194 6.68 7.24 -11.57
CA SER A 194 7.67 6.37 -12.19
C SER A 194 8.93 7.14 -12.63
N LEU A 195 8.75 8.27 -13.32
CA LEU A 195 9.85 9.09 -13.77
C LEU A 195 10.66 9.69 -12.62
N LEU A 196 10.01 10.24 -11.61
CA LEU A 196 10.67 10.80 -10.42
C LEU A 196 11.46 9.75 -9.63
N ILE A 197 11.00 8.49 -9.66
CA ILE A 197 11.66 7.36 -8.96
C ILE A 197 12.82 6.78 -9.78
N THR A 198 12.65 6.65 -11.11
CA THR A 198 13.61 5.98 -11.98
C THR A 198 14.69 6.90 -12.54
N LYS A 199 14.43 8.22 -12.56
CA LYS A 199 15.34 9.26 -13.05
C LYS A 199 15.57 10.34 -11.99
N PRO A 200 16.13 10.00 -10.81
CA PRO A 200 16.29 10.94 -9.70
C PRO A 200 17.21 12.12 -10.03
N ASP A 201 18.20 11.90 -10.89
CA ASP A 201 19.23 12.91 -11.27
C ASP A 201 18.82 13.79 -12.45
N PHE A 202 17.64 13.55 -13.03
CA PHE A 202 17.12 14.44 -14.08
C PHE A 202 16.79 15.82 -13.48
N PRO A 203 17.07 16.95 -14.15
CA PRO A 203 16.83 18.30 -13.60
C PRO A 203 15.33 18.66 -13.59
N TRP A 204 14.58 17.95 -12.75
CA TRP A 204 13.16 18.18 -12.56
C TRP A 204 12.89 19.57 -12.01
N VAL A 205 11.80 20.20 -12.47
CA VAL A 205 11.20 21.32 -11.73
C VAL A 205 10.80 20.87 -10.34
N ASN A 206 10.40 21.82 -9.47
CA ASN A 206 9.90 21.46 -8.14
C ASN A 206 8.83 20.34 -8.24
N LYS A 207 9.03 19.25 -7.48
CA LYS A 207 8.23 18.04 -7.56
C LYS A 207 6.76 18.28 -7.24
N ASP A 208 6.48 19.11 -6.22
CA ASP A 208 5.11 19.44 -5.83
C ASP A 208 4.41 20.22 -6.94
N LYS A 209 5.11 21.20 -7.55
CA LYS A 209 4.60 21.95 -8.70
C LYS A 209 4.29 21.03 -9.89
N LEU A 210 5.15 20.03 -10.16
CA LEU A 210 4.93 19.08 -11.26
C LEU A 210 3.71 18.21 -11.00
N ILE A 211 3.55 17.73 -9.76
CA ILE A 211 2.41 16.91 -9.34
C ILE A 211 1.12 17.70 -9.44
N ASP A 212 1.09 18.93 -8.92
CA ASP A 212 -0.11 19.79 -8.98
C ASP A 212 -0.49 20.10 -10.41
N LEU A 213 0.49 20.49 -11.25
CA LEU A 213 0.23 20.81 -12.65
C LEU A 213 -0.34 19.60 -13.41
N MET A 214 0.22 18.42 -13.20
CA MET A 214 -0.29 17.19 -13.83
C MET A 214 -1.76 16.95 -13.42
N ILE A 215 -2.06 17.04 -12.12
CA ILE A 215 -3.41 16.84 -11.60
C ILE A 215 -4.38 17.88 -12.18
N ASP A 216 -4.02 19.15 -12.15
CA ASP A 216 -4.87 20.24 -12.62
C ASP A 216 -5.14 20.12 -14.12
N VAL A 217 -4.13 19.85 -14.95
CA VAL A 217 -4.29 19.66 -16.40
C VAL A 217 -5.23 18.49 -16.72
N LEU A 218 -5.08 17.35 -16.01
CA LEU A 218 -5.96 16.20 -16.22
C LEU A 218 -7.40 16.51 -15.81
N ILE A 219 -7.58 17.11 -14.63
CA ILE A 219 -8.91 17.46 -14.13
C ILE A 219 -9.58 18.52 -15.00
N ASP A 220 -8.88 19.58 -15.38
CA ASP A 220 -9.43 20.66 -16.22
C ASP A 220 -9.77 20.15 -17.62
N GLY A 221 -8.96 19.24 -18.16
CA GLY A 221 -9.25 18.59 -19.44
C GLY A 221 -10.50 17.68 -19.41
N LEU A 222 -10.97 17.28 -18.24
CA LEU A 222 -12.14 16.41 -18.06
C LEU A 222 -13.41 17.18 -17.62
N LYS A 223 -13.30 18.43 -17.19
CA LYS A 223 -14.46 19.23 -16.77
C LYS A 223 -15.53 19.31 -17.85
N ALA A 224 -16.79 19.31 -17.41
CA ALA A 224 -17.98 19.45 -18.25
C ALA A 224 -18.12 20.87 -18.79
#